data_8eca5e72c426bd68026b4bee6a631507
#
_entry.id   8eca5e72c426bd68026b4bee6a631507
#
_cell.length_a   1.000
_cell.length_b   1.000
_cell.length_c   1.000
_cell.angle_alpha   90.00
_cell.angle_beta   90.00
_cell.angle_gamma   90.00
#
_symmetry.space_group_name_H-M   'P 1'
#
loop_
_entity.id
_entity.type
_entity.pdbx_description
1 polymer ?
#
loop_
_entity_poly.entity_id
_entity_poly.type
_entity_poly.pdbx_seq_one_letter_code
_entity_poly.pdbx_strand_id
1 'polypeptide(L)'
;PGKEDAETVLSGSMAAAKGGYVAISAMANTSPVADTAGVVEQVFALGQGAGFADVFPIGAVTQGLNGQALSEIGAMADSNARVRVFSDDGSCVHDPLVMRRALEYVKKFGGVIAQHAQEPSLTKGAQMNEGEISSRLGLKGWPAVAEEAIIARDVLLADHVKSRLHICHLTTAGGVEIIRWAKARGIDV
;
A
#
# COMPACT_ATOMS: atom_id res chain seq x y z
N PRO A 1 6.04 2.30 14.91
CA PRO A 1 5.54 2.50 16.29
C PRO A 1 4.36 1.60 16.64
N GLY A 2 4.25 1.27 17.95
CA GLY A 2 3.11 0.53 18.49
C GLY A 2 3.24 -0.98 18.54
N LYS A 3 4.35 -1.55 18.08
CA LYS A 3 4.68 -3.00 18.16
C LYS A 3 6.17 -3.20 18.42
N GLU A 4 6.74 -2.36 19.26
CA GLU A 4 8.18 -2.31 19.52
C GLU A 4 8.71 -3.55 20.24
N ASP A 5 7.84 -4.31 20.90
CA ASP A 5 8.13 -5.62 21.47
C ASP A 5 8.43 -6.69 20.41
N ALA A 6 7.83 -6.56 19.23
CA ALA A 6 8.09 -7.44 18.09
C ALA A 6 9.26 -6.96 17.24
N GLU A 7 9.25 -5.68 16.84
CA GLU A 7 10.29 -5.07 16.01
C GLU A 7 10.31 -3.55 16.18
N THR A 8 11.51 -2.98 16.22
CA THR A 8 11.74 -1.54 16.20
C THR A 8 12.23 -1.08 14.82
N VAL A 9 12.18 0.23 14.56
CA VAL A 9 12.80 0.79 13.35
C VAL A 9 14.30 0.49 13.33
N LEU A 10 14.96 0.50 14.49
CA LEU A 10 16.38 0.14 14.62
C LEU A 10 16.61 -1.32 14.20
N SER A 11 15.91 -2.29 14.82
CA SER A 11 16.11 -3.71 14.51
C SER A 11 15.76 -4.06 13.08
N GLY A 12 14.66 -3.48 12.54
CA GLY A 12 14.25 -3.66 11.14
C GLY A 12 15.27 -3.10 10.14
N SER A 13 15.83 -1.89 10.41
CA SER A 13 16.87 -1.30 9.55
C SER A 13 18.19 -2.07 9.62
N MET A 14 18.57 -2.62 10.80
CA MET A 14 19.71 -3.51 10.92
C MET A 14 19.55 -4.80 10.13
N ALA A 15 18.36 -5.43 10.21
CA ALA A 15 18.05 -6.63 9.46
C ALA A 15 18.08 -6.37 7.94
N ALA A 16 17.54 -5.22 7.50
CA ALA A 16 17.59 -4.79 6.11
C ALA A 16 19.03 -4.62 5.60
N ALA A 17 19.86 -3.88 6.34
CA ALA A 17 21.27 -3.69 6.00
C ALA A 17 22.03 -5.02 5.95
N LYS A 18 21.79 -5.94 6.88
CA LYS A 18 22.38 -7.29 6.86
C LYS A 18 21.91 -8.10 5.67
N GLY A 19 20.69 -7.90 5.18
CA GLY A 19 20.13 -8.48 3.97
C GLY A 19 20.62 -7.82 2.66
N GLY A 20 21.46 -6.77 2.74
CA GLY A 20 21.95 -6.04 1.57
C GLY A 20 21.05 -4.91 1.08
N TYR A 21 20.01 -4.54 1.83
CA TYR A 21 19.16 -3.40 1.51
C TYR A 21 19.78 -2.10 2.01
N VAL A 22 19.86 -1.11 1.14
CA VAL A 22 20.34 0.24 1.49
C VAL A 22 19.21 1.17 1.90
N ALA A 23 17.98 0.83 1.51
CA ALA A 23 16.77 1.59 1.83
C ALA A 23 15.57 0.66 1.99
N ILE A 24 14.65 1.02 2.87
CA ILE A 24 13.38 0.33 3.11
C ILE A 24 12.24 1.34 3.25
N SER A 25 11.02 0.89 2.97
CA SER A 25 9.81 1.66 3.18
C SER A 25 8.97 1.03 4.29
N ALA A 26 8.64 1.81 5.33
CA ALA A 26 7.84 1.35 6.45
C ALA A 26 6.35 1.61 6.16
N MET A 27 5.54 0.55 6.19
CA MET A 27 4.10 0.63 5.90
C MET A 27 3.33 1.44 6.94
N ALA A 28 2.15 1.94 6.54
CA ALA A 28 1.33 2.86 7.34
C ALA A 28 0.57 2.20 8.49
N ASN A 29 0.53 0.86 8.55
CA ASN A 29 -0.20 0.07 9.54
C ASN A 29 0.46 0.02 10.93
N THR A 30 0.95 1.15 11.38
CA THR A 30 1.51 1.37 12.71
C THR A 30 0.39 1.67 13.74
N SER A 31 0.74 1.79 15.01
CA SER A 31 -0.16 2.23 16.07
C SER A 31 0.47 3.39 16.88
N PRO A 32 -0.01 4.64 16.72
CA PRO A 32 -1.10 5.04 15.84
C PRO A 32 -0.77 4.85 14.35
N VAL A 33 -1.81 4.76 13.51
CA VAL A 33 -1.67 4.68 12.05
C VAL A 33 -0.89 5.88 11.51
N ALA A 34 -0.04 5.66 10.50
CA ALA A 34 0.73 6.73 9.86
C ALA A 34 -0.14 7.54 8.86
N ASP A 35 -1.21 8.17 9.36
CA ASP A 35 -2.18 8.95 8.59
C ASP A 35 -2.07 10.46 8.82
N THR A 36 -1.10 10.90 9.63
CA THR A 36 -0.79 12.31 9.95
C THR A 36 0.70 12.59 9.81
N ALA A 37 1.05 13.87 9.66
CA ALA A 37 2.44 14.32 9.55
C ALA A 37 3.29 13.91 10.77
N GLY A 38 2.76 14.00 11.99
CA GLY A 38 3.49 13.68 13.22
C GLY A 38 3.97 12.23 13.29
N VAL A 39 3.14 11.28 12.83
CA VAL A 39 3.51 9.85 12.87
C VAL A 39 4.56 9.52 11.81
N VAL A 40 4.43 10.05 10.58
CA VAL A 40 5.45 9.80 9.55
C VAL A 40 6.78 10.47 9.89
N GLU A 41 6.78 11.65 10.51
CA GLU A 41 7.99 12.32 10.99
C GLU A 41 8.67 11.52 12.11
N GLN A 42 7.90 10.93 13.01
CA GLN A 42 8.45 10.04 14.06
C GLN A 42 9.17 8.85 13.43
N VAL A 43 8.54 8.14 12.48
CA VAL A 43 9.17 6.99 11.79
C VAL A 43 10.43 7.43 11.06
N PHE A 44 10.38 8.55 10.36
CA PHE A 44 11.53 9.12 9.65
C PHE A 44 12.69 9.45 10.60
N ALA A 45 12.42 10.14 11.70
CA ALA A 45 13.42 10.50 12.69
C ALA A 45 14.06 9.27 13.34
N LEU A 46 13.28 8.23 13.66
CA LEU A 46 13.78 6.95 14.17
C LEU A 46 14.70 6.26 13.13
N GLY A 47 14.35 6.32 11.84
CA GLY A 47 15.18 5.81 10.75
C GLY A 47 16.51 6.54 10.64
N GLN A 48 16.50 7.86 10.70
CA GLN A 48 17.72 8.68 10.70
C GLN A 48 18.62 8.35 11.92
N GLY A 49 18.01 8.19 13.10
CA GLY A 49 18.75 7.81 14.32
C GLY A 49 19.31 6.38 14.30
N ALA A 50 18.71 5.47 13.56
CA ALA A 50 19.17 4.09 13.43
C ALA A 50 20.48 3.97 12.63
N GLY A 51 20.62 4.72 11.53
CA GLY A 51 21.87 4.84 10.79
C GLY A 51 22.36 3.61 10.01
N PHE A 52 21.48 2.61 9.77
CA PHE A 52 21.85 1.38 9.04
C PHE A 52 21.37 1.39 7.59
N ALA A 53 20.08 1.47 7.36
CA ALA A 53 19.46 1.63 6.05
C ALA A 53 18.58 2.88 6.09
N ASP A 54 18.42 3.56 4.95
CA ASP A 54 17.47 4.66 4.85
C ASP A 54 16.04 4.14 5.08
N VAL A 55 15.28 4.80 5.94
CA VAL A 55 13.89 4.42 6.25
C VAL A 55 12.94 5.51 5.76
N PHE A 56 12.15 5.17 4.76
CA PHE A 56 11.14 6.05 4.19
C PHE A 56 9.74 5.63 4.70
N PRO A 57 9.04 6.47 5.49
CA PRO A 57 7.68 6.13 5.89
C PRO A 57 6.73 6.21 4.69
N ILE A 58 5.82 5.25 4.62
CA ILE A 58 4.63 5.28 3.76
C ILE A 58 3.50 5.89 4.57
N GLY A 59 2.79 6.87 4.01
CA GLY A 59 1.59 7.43 4.63
C GLY A 59 0.35 6.61 4.29
N ALA A 60 -0.63 6.57 5.19
CA ALA A 60 -1.93 5.99 4.88
C ALA A 60 -2.64 6.80 3.79
N VAL A 61 -3.42 6.13 2.95
CA VAL A 61 -4.33 6.79 1.99
C VAL A 61 -5.55 7.32 2.71
N THR A 62 -6.09 6.52 3.65
CA THR A 62 -7.32 6.86 4.38
C THR A 62 -7.07 6.95 5.89
N GLN A 63 -7.88 7.77 6.56
CA GLN A 63 -7.84 7.93 8.01
C GLN A 63 -8.06 6.58 8.70
N GLY A 64 -7.14 6.20 9.58
CA GLY A 64 -7.21 4.94 10.32
C GLY A 64 -7.23 3.68 9.45
N LEU A 65 -6.87 3.75 8.17
CA LEU A 65 -6.95 2.66 7.17
C LEU A 65 -8.39 2.15 6.97
N ASN A 66 -9.39 3.02 7.14
CA ASN A 66 -10.81 2.64 7.15
C ASN A 66 -11.48 2.70 5.75
N GLY A 67 -10.79 3.18 4.72
CA GLY A 67 -11.30 3.25 3.35
C GLY A 67 -12.41 4.28 3.11
N GLN A 68 -12.72 5.16 4.07
CA GLN A 68 -13.89 6.06 4.01
C GLN A 68 -13.54 7.51 3.67
N ALA A 69 -12.47 8.05 4.26
CA ALA A 69 -12.05 9.43 4.08
C ALA A 69 -10.53 9.51 3.90
N LEU A 70 -10.05 10.43 3.07
CA LEU A 70 -8.62 10.64 2.86
C LEU A 70 -7.93 11.05 4.16
N SER A 71 -6.72 10.58 4.35
CA SER A 71 -5.79 10.99 5.39
C SER A 71 -5.22 12.39 5.12
N GLU A 72 -4.32 12.85 5.96
CA GLU A 72 -3.61 14.12 5.80
C GLU A 72 -2.47 14.02 4.75
N ILE A 73 -2.78 13.50 3.53
CA ILE A 73 -1.80 13.28 2.45
C ILE A 73 -0.93 14.52 2.20
N GLY A 74 -1.54 15.70 2.11
CA GLY A 74 -0.82 16.95 1.86
C GLY A 74 0.15 17.30 2.99
N ALA A 75 -0.29 17.20 4.25
CA ALA A 75 0.56 17.48 5.40
C ALA A 75 1.73 16.49 5.49
N MET A 76 1.48 15.21 5.25
CA MET A 76 2.55 14.20 5.20
C MET A 76 3.54 14.44 4.05
N ALA A 77 3.03 14.84 2.88
CA ALA A 77 3.88 15.15 1.72
C ALA A 77 4.77 16.38 1.92
N ASP A 78 4.30 17.38 2.67
CA ASP A 78 5.01 18.62 2.97
C ASP A 78 5.84 18.55 4.27
N SER A 79 5.70 17.46 5.06
CA SER A 79 6.45 17.22 6.29
C SER A 79 7.95 17.01 6.05
N ASN A 80 8.75 16.98 7.13
CA ASN A 80 10.18 16.65 7.04
C ASN A 80 10.44 15.24 6.47
N ALA A 81 9.50 14.32 6.64
CA ALA A 81 9.56 12.97 6.07
C ALA A 81 9.36 12.96 4.54
N ARG A 82 8.80 14.02 3.97
CA ARG A 82 8.53 14.18 2.54
C ARG A 82 7.92 12.95 1.89
N VAL A 83 6.85 12.45 2.48
CA VAL A 83 6.17 11.22 2.03
C VAL A 83 5.75 11.34 0.57
N ARG A 84 6.06 10.31 -0.22
CA ARG A 84 5.70 10.23 -1.65
C ARG A 84 4.96 8.94 -2.02
N VAL A 85 4.91 7.99 -1.12
CA VAL A 85 4.17 6.73 -1.29
C VAL A 85 3.07 6.68 -0.24
N PHE A 86 1.84 6.37 -0.67
CA PHE A 86 0.69 6.27 0.21
C PHE A 86 -0.01 4.93 0.00
N SER A 87 -0.28 4.21 1.08
CA SER A 87 -0.87 2.88 1.06
C SER A 87 -1.69 2.63 2.31
N ASP A 88 -2.79 1.93 2.14
CA ASP A 88 -3.55 1.32 3.23
C ASP A 88 -3.17 -0.16 3.42
N ASP A 89 -1.94 -0.55 3.08
CA ASP A 89 -1.50 -1.95 3.06
C ASP A 89 -1.92 -2.74 4.32
N GLY A 90 -2.40 -3.97 4.09
CA GLY A 90 -3.18 -4.76 5.02
C GLY A 90 -4.68 -4.50 4.88
N SER A 91 -5.08 -3.39 4.24
CA SER A 91 -6.46 -3.05 3.88
C SER A 91 -6.52 -2.53 2.45
N CYS A 92 -7.65 -2.75 1.78
CA CYS A 92 -7.84 -2.26 0.41
C CYS A 92 -8.60 -0.93 0.43
N VAL A 93 -8.13 0.05 -0.33
CA VAL A 93 -8.98 1.21 -0.67
C VAL A 93 -10.00 0.75 -1.71
N HIS A 94 -11.09 0.14 -1.24
CA HIS A 94 -12.07 -0.53 -2.09
C HIS A 94 -13.15 0.42 -2.66
N ASP A 95 -13.40 1.56 -2.02
CA ASP A 95 -14.33 2.56 -2.55
C ASP A 95 -13.72 3.28 -3.77
N PRO A 96 -14.37 3.22 -4.96
CA PRO A 96 -13.81 3.80 -6.18
C PRO A 96 -13.74 5.33 -6.14
N LEU A 97 -14.63 5.99 -5.42
CA LEU A 97 -14.60 7.45 -5.30
C LEU A 97 -13.44 7.90 -4.42
N VAL A 98 -13.23 7.22 -3.28
CA VAL A 98 -12.10 7.50 -2.38
C VAL A 98 -10.78 7.27 -3.12
N MET A 99 -10.63 6.14 -3.83
CA MET A 99 -9.44 5.85 -4.64
C MET A 99 -9.22 6.91 -5.73
N ARG A 100 -10.24 7.29 -6.47
CA ARG A 100 -10.15 8.35 -7.47
C ARG A 100 -9.66 9.66 -6.85
N ARG A 101 -10.21 10.07 -5.71
CA ARG A 101 -9.81 11.30 -5.01
C ARG A 101 -8.38 11.23 -4.50
N ALA A 102 -7.95 10.06 -4.01
CA ALA A 102 -6.57 9.84 -3.61
C ALA A 102 -5.60 10.02 -4.79
N LEU A 103 -5.90 9.39 -5.93
CA LEU A 103 -5.11 9.50 -7.16
C LEU A 103 -5.06 10.93 -7.70
N GLU A 104 -6.18 11.67 -7.67
CA GLU A 104 -6.23 13.09 -8.06
C GLU A 104 -5.36 13.95 -7.14
N TYR A 105 -5.45 13.73 -5.83
CA TYR A 105 -4.78 14.59 -4.84
C TYR A 105 -3.28 14.35 -4.77
N VAL A 106 -2.84 13.09 -4.81
CA VAL A 106 -1.41 12.72 -4.67
C VAL A 106 -0.54 13.28 -5.80
N LYS A 107 -1.11 13.50 -6.98
CA LYS A 107 -0.41 14.09 -8.15
C LYS A 107 0.25 15.42 -7.83
N LYS A 108 -0.42 16.27 -7.05
CA LYS A 108 0.10 17.61 -6.67
C LYS A 108 1.49 17.52 -6.03
N PHE A 109 1.78 16.41 -5.35
CA PHE A 109 3.01 16.19 -4.61
C PHE A 109 4.01 15.28 -5.34
N GLY A 110 3.71 14.88 -6.60
CA GLY A 110 4.52 13.92 -7.33
C GLY A 110 4.55 12.52 -6.67
N GLY A 111 3.54 12.21 -5.87
CA GLY A 111 3.43 10.96 -5.15
C GLY A 111 2.81 9.83 -5.96
N VAL A 112 2.67 8.67 -5.32
CA VAL A 112 2.07 7.46 -5.87
C VAL A 112 1.16 6.81 -4.84
N ILE A 113 0.02 6.27 -5.28
CA ILE A 113 -0.79 5.37 -4.48
C ILE A 113 -0.30 3.95 -4.69
N ALA A 114 0.02 3.25 -3.61
CA ALA A 114 0.42 1.86 -3.60
C ALA A 114 -0.74 1.02 -3.04
N GLN A 115 -1.42 0.29 -3.92
CA GLN A 115 -2.65 -0.42 -3.57
C GLN A 115 -2.37 -1.86 -3.11
N HIS A 116 -2.93 -2.22 -1.97
CA HIS A 116 -3.19 -3.59 -1.56
C HIS A 116 -4.46 -4.08 -2.26
N ALA A 117 -4.29 -4.77 -3.38
CA ALA A 117 -5.42 -5.12 -4.25
C ALA A 117 -6.18 -6.33 -3.71
N GLN A 118 -7.27 -6.07 -3.01
CA GLN A 118 -8.11 -7.07 -2.39
C GLN A 118 -9.56 -6.61 -2.32
N GLU A 119 -10.46 -7.24 -3.08
CA GLU A 119 -11.89 -6.98 -2.93
C GLU A 119 -12.41 -7.61 -1.63
N PRO A 120 -12.77 -6.80 -0.62
CA PRO A 120 -13.03 -7.34 0.72
C PRO A 120 -14.27 -8.23 0.80
N SER A 121 -15.27 -8.02 -0.05
CA SER A 121 -16.47 -8.86 -0.06
C SER A 121 -16.20 -10.26 -0.58
N LEU A 122 -15.27 -10.40 -1.52
CA LEU A 122 -14.87 -11.69 -2.10
C LEU A 122 -13.92 -12.49 -1.17
N THR A 123 -13.17 -11.78 -0.33
CA THR A 123 -12.12 -12.41 0.49
C THR A 123 -12.51 -12.61 1.95
N LYS A 124 -13.68 -12.09 2.37
CA LYS A 124 -14.15 -12.21 3.77
C LYS A 124 -14.18 -13.63 4.26
N GLY A 125 -13.35 -13.95 5.26
CA GLY A 125 -13.25 -15.27 5.88
C GLY A 125 -12.52 -16.30 5.02
N ALA A 126 -11.84 -15.91 3.93
CA ALA A 126 -10.98 -16.79 3.16
C ALA A 126 -9.77 -17.24 4.00
N GLN A 127 -9.36 -18.51 3.81
CA GLN A 127 -8.32 -19.15 4.60
C GLN A 127 -7.13 -19.62 3.77
N MET A 128 -7.33 -19.76 2.46
CA MET A 128 -6.30 -20.17 1.50
C MET A 128 -6.71 -19.79 0.09
N ASN A 129 -5.82 -19.98 -0.88
CA ASN A 129 -6.15 -19.78 -2.29
C ASN A 129 -7.33 -20.67 -2.72
N GLU A 130 -8.25 -20.09 -3.50
CA GLU A 130 -9.38 -20.84 -4.07
C GLU A 130 -8.92 -21.84 -5.12
N GLY A 131 -9.37 -23.09 -5.02
CA GLY A 131 -9.03 -24.14 -5.97
C GLY A 131 -9.47 -25.53 -5.50
N GLU A 132 -8.95 -26.55 -6.17
CA GLU A 132 -9.26 -27.95 -5.86
C GLU A 132 -8.94 -28.29 -4.39
N ILE A 133 -7.82 -27.79 -3.87
CA ILE A 133 -7.39 -28.12 -2.49
C ILE A 133 -8.31 -27.47 -1.46
N SER A 134 -8.67 -26.20 -1.62
CA SER A 134 -9.59 -25.52 -0.72
C SER A 134 -10.96 -26.21 -0.70
N SER A 135 -11.46 -26.60 -1.89
CA SER A 135 -12.72 -27.33 -2.03
C SER A 135 -12.67 -28.70 -1.34
N ARG A 136 -11.57 -29.43 -1.54
CA ARG A 136 -11.38 -30.75 -0.91
C ARG A 136 -11.29 -30.69 0.61
N LEU A 137 -10.68 -29.62 1.14
CA LEU A 137 -10.54 -29.41 2.59
C LEU A 137 -11.78 -28.76 3.22
N GLY A 138 -12.76 -28.32 2.43
CA GLY A 138 -13.92 -27.57 2.92
C GLY A 138 -13.57 -26.20 3.49
N LEU A 139 -12.43 -25.61 3.06
CA LEU A 139 -11.98 -24.30 3.48
C LEU A 139 -12.42 -23.24 2.48
N LYS A 140 -12.83 -22.07 2.99
CA LYS A 140 -13.20 -20.94 2.13
C LYS A 140 -11.98 -20.46 1.35
N GLY A 141 -12.08 -20.45 0.02
CA GLY A 141 -11.04 -19.99 -0.88
C GLY A 141 -11.00 -18.47 -1.02
N TRP A 142 -9.82 -17.98 -1.36
CA TRP A 142 -9.56 -16.61 -1.81
C TRP A 142 -9.46 -16.65 -3.33
N PRO A 143 -10.46 -16.12 -4.06
CA PRO A 143 -10.45 -16.20 -5.52
C PRO A 143 -9.48 -15.19 -6.14
N ALA A 144 -8.81 -15.58 -7.23
CA ALA A 144 -7.88 -14.69 -7.97
C ALA A 144 -8.56 -13.38 -8.42
N VAL A 145 -9.82 -13.46 -8.81
CA VAL A 145 -10.60 -12.29 -9.25
C VAL A 145 -10.72 -11.18 -8.17
N ALA A 146 -10.53 -11.52 -6.89
CA ALA A 146 -10.55 -10.52 -5.82
C ALA A 146 -9.38 -9.51 -5.92
N GLU A 147 -8.23 -9.95 -6.40
CA GLU A 147 -7.09 -9.08 -6.72
C GLU A 147 -7.30 -8.41 -8.09
N GLU A 148 -7.65 -9.19 -9.10
CA GLU A 148 -7.77 -8.75 -10.49
C GLU A 148 -8.81 -7.65 -10.69
N ALA A 149 -9.96 -7.73 -10.03
CA ALA A 149 -11.02 -6.72 -10.12
C ALA A 149 -10.57 -5.35 -9.58
N ILE A 150 -9.84 -5.35 -8.44
CA ILE A 150 -9.29 -4.12 -7.87
C ILE A 150 -8.20 -3.55 -8.78
N ILE A 151 -7.29 -4.38 -9.30
CA ILE A 151 -6.23 -3.94 -10.22
C ILE A 151 -6.84 -3.30 -11.47
N ALA A 152 -7.82 -3.96 -12.10
CA ALA A 152 -8.47 -3.45 -13.30
C ALA A 152 -9.14 -2.10 -13.06
N ARG A 153 -9.88 -1.97 -11.95
CA ARG A 153 -10.53 -0.71 -11.55
C ARG A 153 -9.50 0.40 -11.38
N ASP A 154 -8.43 0.14 -10.63
CA ASP A 154 -7.46 1.16 -10.25
C ASP A 154 -6.60 1.61 -11.42
N VAL A 155 -6.24 0.71 -12.32
CA VAL A 155 -5.55 1.04 -13.58
C VAL A 155 -6.41 1.98 -14.43
N LEU A 156 -7.72 1.71 -14.56
CA LEU A 156 -8.64 2.58 -15.30
C LEU A 156 -8.80 3.95 -14.63
N LEU A 157 -8.86 4.00 -13.30
CA LEU A 157 -8.92 5.26 -12.57
C LEU A 157 -7.61 6.05 -12.72
N ALA A 158 -6.45 5.39 -12.60
CA ALA A 158 -5.14 6.02 -12.77
C ALA A 158 -4.97 6.61 -14.19
N ASP A 159 -5.39 5.87 -15.22
CA ASP A 159 -5.41 6.37 -16.60
C ASP A 159 -6.33 7.59 -16.76
N HIS A 160 -7.55 7.51 -16.21
CA HIS A 160 -8.52 8.60 -16.30
C HIS A 160 -8.00 9.91 -15.70
N VAL A 161 -7.37 9.84 -14.49
CA VAL A 161 -6.86 11.03 -13.81
C VAL A 161 -5.40 11.35 -14.15
N LYS A 162 -4.75 10.51 -14.95
CA LYS A 162 -3.31 10.61 -15.28
C LYS A 162 -2.42 10.70 -14.05
N SER A 163 -2.61 9.76 -13.14
CA SER A 163 -1.84 9.62 -11.89
C SER A 163 -1.01 8.36 -11.92
N ARG A 164 0.03 8.33 -11.08
CA ARG A 164 0.87 7.15 -10.88
C ARG A 164 0.17 6.18 -9.94
N LEU A 165 0.24 4.90 -10.27
CA LEU A 165 -0.28 3.81 -9.45
C LEU A 165 0.80 2.75 -9.26
N HIS A 166 0.90 2.19 -8.07
CA HIS A 166 1.70 1.01 -7.79
C HIS A 166 0.80 -0.10 -7.25
N ILE A 167 0.91 -1.29 -7.79
CA ILE A 167 0.23 -2.48 -7.25
C ILE A 167 1.22 -3.21 -6.36
N CYS A 168 0.92 -3.28 -5.07
CA CYS A 168 1.71 -4.05 -4.13
C CYS A 168 1.54 -5.56 -4.39
N HIS A 169 2.59 -6.36 -4.08
CA HIS A 169 2.57 -7.83 -4.00
C HIS A 169 1.60 -8.51 -4.98
N LEU A 170 1.70 -8.19 -6.28
CA LEU A 170 0.92 -8.79 -7.37
C LEU A 170 1.10 -10.31 -7.40
N THR A 171 0.02 -11.08 -7.27
CA THR A 171 0.08 -12.54 -7.06
C THR A 171 -0.65 -13.37 -8.11
N THR A 172 -1.54 -12.77 -8.91
CA THR A 172 -2.37 -13.48 -9.87
C THR A 172 -1.89 -13.35 -11.31
N ALA A 173 -2.09 -14.40 -12.11
CA ALA A 173 -1.76 -14.38 -13.53
C ALA A 173 -2.59 -13.33 -14.29
N GLY A 174 -3.90 -13.23 -14.00
CA GLY A 174 -4.76 -12.23 -14.62
C GLY A 174 -4.37 -10.80 -14.23
N GLY A 175 -3.91 -10.58 -12.98
CA GLY A 175 -3.35 -9.30 -12.57
C GLY A 175 -2.13 -8.90 -13.39
N VAL A 176 -1.22 -9.85 -13.67
CA VAL A 176 -0.06 -9.62 -14.55
C VAL A 176 -0.49 -9.23 -15.96
N GLU A 177 -1.51 -9.88 -16.52
CA GLU A 177 -2.03 -9.55 -17.86
C GLU A 177 -2.64 -8.14 -17.90
N ILE A 178 -3.38 -7.74 -16.87
CA ILE A 178 -3.93 -6.39 -16.75
C ILE A 178 -2.80 -5.34 -16.72
N ILE A 179 -1.74 -5.59 -15.93
CA ILE A 179 -0.59 -4.68 -15.86
C ILE A 179 0.16 -4.61 -17.19
N ARG A 180 0.38 -5.73 -17.89
CA ARG A 180 0.97 -5.74 -19.23
C ARG A 180 0.15 -4.89 -20.22
N TRP A 181 -1.15 -5.08 -20.20
CA TRP A 181 -2.08 -4.28 -21.02
C TRP A 181 -1.98 -2.79 -20.68
N ALA A 182 -1.94 -2.43 -19.39
CA ALA A 182 -1.82 -1.05 -18.93
C ALA A 182 -0.50 -0.40 -19.42
N LYS A 183 0.62 -1.09 -19.22
CA LYS A 183 1.95 -0.61 -19.65
C LYS A 183 2.02 -0.44 -21.18
N ALA A 184 1.44 -1.37 -21.96
CA ALA A 184 1.39 -1.26 -23.42
C ALA A 184 0.60 -0.03 -23.90
N ARG A 185 -0.30 0.52 -23.09
CA ARG A 185 -1.07 1.75 -23.34
C ARG A 185 -0.39 3.01 -22.79
N GLY A 186 0.77 2.88 -22.15
CA GLY A 186 1.48 4.00 -21.56
C GLY A 186 0.89 4.50 -20.24
N ILE A 187 0.09 3.67 -19.56
CA ILE A 187 -0.42 3.99 -18.22
C ILE A 187 0.73 3.85 -17.22
N ASP A 188 0.90 4.82 -16.33
CA ASP A 188 1.97 4.87 -15.33
C ASP A 188 1.62 3.96 -14.13
N VAL A 189 1.90 2.64 -14.30
CA VAL A 189 1.65 1.60 -13.31
C VAL A 189 2.85 0.64 -13.20
#